data_87b1ac846692d7178f5a9c979dbb2dda
#
_entry.id   87b1ac846692d7178f5a9c979dbb2dda
#
_cell.length_a   1.000
_cell.length_b   1.000
_cell.length_c   1.000
_cell.angle_alpha   90.00
_cell.angle_beta   90.00
_cell.angle_gamma   90.00
#
_symmetry.space_group_name_H-M   'P 1'
#
loop_
_entity.id
_entity.type
_entity.pdbx_description
1 polymer ?
#
loop_
_entity_poly.entity_id
_entity_poly.type
_entity_poly.pdbx_seq_one_letter_code
_entity_poly.pdbx_strand_id
1 'polypeptide(L)'
;VMMEGGKINILDKVYFETGKATIKPVSFPILDAVGATLVGNPEIELLEIQGHADERGDDNANLRLTAARTQSVKAYLEKKGVAGNRLIANGYGETKPVCTESNEECWEKNRRVEFVILKPAAPGSTPPSPPPQPQIKAVKGKKK
;
A
#
# COMPACT_ATOMS: atom_id res chain seq x y z
N VAL A 1 8.05 -2.69 -14.36
CA VAL A 1 8.25 -2.42 -12.94
C VAL A 1 9.71 -2.05 -12.72
N MET A 2 9.94 -0.94 -12.07
CA MET A 2 11.29 -0.43 -11.83
C MET A 2 11.45 -0.14 -10.35
N MET A 3 12.67 -0.35 -9.84
CA MET A 3 13.00 -0.02 -8.45
C MET A 3 13.83 1.24 -8.43
N GLU A 4 13.38 2.22 -7.64
CA GLU A 4 14.04 3.50 -7.63
C GLU A 4 13.71 4.22 -6.32
N GLY A 5 14.71 4.81 -5.68
CA GLY A 5 14.49 5.59 -4.47
C GLY A 5 13.88 4.83 -3.32
N GLY A 6 14.10 3.53 -3.21
CA GLY A 6 13.53 2.71 -2.15
C GLY A 6 12.11 2.26 -2.41
N LYS A 7 11.61 2.43 -3.64
CA LYS A 7 10.26 2.01 -4.01
C LYS A 7 10.29 1.16 -5.25
N ILE A 8 9.26 0.33 -5.41
CA ILE A 8 9.01 -0.34 -6.68
C ILE A 8 7.98 0.50 -7.41
N ASN A 9 8.39 1.08 -8.53
CA ASN A 9 7.50 1.91 -9.34
C ASN A 9 6.73 1.04 -10.31
N ILE A 10 5.41 1.22 -10.34
CA ILE A 10 4.54 0.45 -11.21
C ILE A 10 4.06 1.34 -12.36
N LEU A 11 3.74 0.72 -13.50
CA LEU A 11 3.37 1.46 -14.71
C LEU A 11 1.97 2.06 -14.63
N ASP A 12 1.11 1.51 -13.77
CA ASP A 12 -0.26 1.96 -13.63
C ASP A 12 -0.64 1.75 -12.16
N LYS A 13 -1.82 2.17 -11.81
CA LYS A 13 -2.32 2.03 -10.45
C LYS A 13 -2.89 0.64 -10.22
N VAL A 14 -2.96 0.24 -8.96
CA VAL A 14 -3.72 -0.94 -8.56
C VAL A 14 -5.16 -0.49 -8.34
N TYR A 15 -6.09 -1.08 -9.09
CA TYR A 15 -7.50 -0.70 -9.03
C TYR A 15 -8.31 -1.70 -8.23
N PHE A 16 -9.30 -1.18 -7.50
CA PHE A 16 -10.19 -1.99 -6.67
C PHE A 16 -11.64 -1.66 -7.04
N GLU A 17 -12.53 -2.60 -6.74
CA GLU A 17 -13.95 -2.31 -6.84
C GLU A 17 -14.31 -1.18 -5.89
N THR A 18 -15.25 -0.36 -6.32
CA THR A 18 -15.64 0.83 -5.53
C THR A 18 -16.04 0.42 -4.11
N GLY A 19 -15.40 1.05 -3.12
CA GLY A 19 -15.71 0.81 -1.72
C GLY A 19 -15.34 -0.57 -1.20
N LYS A 20 -14.57 -1.34 -1.97
CA LYS A 20 -14.23 -2.71 -1.60
C LYS A 20 -12.74 -2.95 -1.69
N ALA A 21 -12.30 -4.06 -1.10
CA ALA A 21 -10.91 -4.48 -1.15
C ALA A 21 -10.69 -5.51 -2.27
N THR A 22 -11.66 -5.72 -3.14
CA THR A 22 -11.55 -6.66 -4.25
C THR A 22 -10.71 -6.04 -5.36
N ILE A 23 -9.61 -6.70 -5.73
CA ILE A 23 -8.71 -6.22 -6.76
C ILE A 23 -9.36 -6.45 -8.12
N LYS A 24 -9.39 -5.40 -8.96
CA LYS A 24 -9.90 -5.56 -10.32
C LYS A 24 -8.93 -6.37 -11.16
N PRO A 25 -9.44 -7.25 -12.04
CA PRO A 25 -8.55 -8.06 -12.88
C PRO A 25 -7.58 -7.26 -13.72
N VAL A 26 -7.91 -6.02 -14.09
CA VAL A 26 -7.03 -5.17 -14.88
C VAL A 26 -5.70 -4.92 -14.15
N SER A 27 -5.67 -5.08 -12.82
CA SER A 27 -4.47 -4.86 -12.03
C SER A 27 -3.64 -6.13 -11.81
N PHE A 28 -4.15 -7.30 -12.17
CA PHE A 28 -3.40 -8.53 -11.99
C PHE A 28 -2.04 -8.52 -12.69
N PRO A 29 -1.93 -8.08 -13.96
CA PRO A 29 -0.61 -8.06 -14.60
C PRO A 29 0.41 -7.20 -13.86
N ILE A 30 -0.03 -6.07 -13.30
CA ILE A 30 0.86 -5.20 -12.53
C ILE A 30 1.34 -5.90 -11.27
N LEU A 31 0.43 -6.57 -10.57
CA LEU A 31 0.79 -7.29 -9.35
C LEU A 31 1.64 -8.51 -9.66
N ASP A 32 1.40 -9.17 -10.80
CA ASP A 32 2.25 -10.27 -11.23
C ASP A 32 3.68 -9.78 -11.44
N ALA A 33 3.84 -8.57 -12.02
CA ALA A 33 5.17 -7.99 -12.23
C ALA A 33 5.84 -7.65 -10.91
N VAL A 34 5.10 -7.14 -9.93
CA VAL A 34 5.65 -6.87 -8.60
C VAL A 34 6.09 -8.17 -7.95
N GLY A 35 5.26 -9.21 -8.03
CA GLY A 35 5.62 -10.51 -7.48
C GLY A 35 6.87 -11.10 -8.11
N ALA A 36 6.96 -11.02 -9.44
CA ALA A 36 8.13 -11.52 -10.15
C ALA A 36 9.39 -10.75 -9.75
N THR A 37 9.25 -9.43 -9.55
CA THR A 37 10.38 -8.61 -9.11
C THR A 37 10.87 -9.06 -7.74
N LEU A 38 9.95 -9.34 -6.82
CA LEU A 38 10.33 -9.77 -5.47
C LEU A 38 10.93 -11.17 -5.47
N VAL A 39 10.38 -12.09 -6.26
CA VAL A 39 10.92 -13.44 -6.36
C VAL A 39 12.32 -13.41 -6.97
N GLY A 40 12.52 -12.55 -7.98
CA GLY A 40 13.81 -12.45 -8.66
C GLY A 40 14.85 -11.63 -7.93
N ASN A 41 14.49 -10.96 -6.83
CA ASN A 41 15.38 -10.08 -6.09
C ASN A 41 15.30 -10.38 -4.59
N PRO A 42 15.88 -11.53 -4.16
CA PRO A 42 15.78 -11.92 -2.74
C PRO A 42 16.46 -10.94 -1.78
N GLU A 43 17.29 -10.05 -2.30
CA GLU A 43 17.90 -9.01 -1.45
C GLU A 43 16.87 -7.99 -0.96
N ILE A 44 15.68 -7.93 -1.59
CA ILE A 44 14.58 -7.15 -1.05
C ILE A 44 13.96 -7.98 0.06
N GLU A 45 14.39 -7.73 1.31
CA GLU A 45 14.02 -8.57 2.43
C GLU A 45 12.67 -8.20 3.03
N LEU A 46 12.27 -6.92 2.91
CA LEU A 46 11.03 -6.45 3.51
C LEU A 46 10.45 -5.34 2.67
N LEU A 47 9.20 -5.52 2.26
CA LEU A 47 8.46 -4.56 1.45
C LEU A 47 7.19 -4.14 2.19
N GLU A 48 6.93 -2.84 2.24
CA GLU A 48 5.68 -2.34 2.78
C GLU A 48 4.72 -2.04 1.64
N ILE A 49 3.50 -2.58 1.75
CA ILE A 49 2.42 -2.27 0.82
C ILE A 49 1.58 -1.19 1.49
N GLN A 50 1.57 0.01 0.92
CA GLN A 50 0.87 1.15 1.50
C GLN A 50 -0.41 1.42 0.74
N GLY A 51 -1.52 1.54 1.46
CA GLY A 51 -2.80 1.92 0.87
C GLY A 51 -3.18 3.32 1.29
N HIS A 52 -3.57 4.14 0.32
CA HIS A 52 -3.90 5.54 0.55
C HIS A 52 -5.26 5.88 -0.02
N ALA A 53 -5.95 6.79 0.65
CA ALA A 53 -7.27 7.27 0.24
C ALA A 53 -7.21 8.78 0.04
N ASP A 54 -8.25 9.32 -0.62
CA ASP A 54 -8.39 10.77 -0.70
C ASP A 54 -9.08 11.30 0.58
N GLU A 55 -9.24 12.62 0.64
CA GLU A 55 -9.74 13.30 1.86
C GLU A 55 -11.23 13.08 2.13
N ARG A 56 -11.95 12.50 1.19
CA ARG A 56 -13.41 12.38 1.31
C ARG A 56 -13.78 11.18 2.16
N GLY A 57 -14.87 11.33 2.90
CA GLY A 57 -15.42 10.25 3.70
C GLY A 57 -14.88 10.24 5.11
N ASP A 58 -15.25 9.21 5.84
CA ASP A 58 -14.87 9.07 7.24
C ASP A 58 -13.44 8.60 7.38
N ASP A 59 -12.65 9.25 8.25
CA ASP A 59 -11.24 8.93 8.43
C ASP A 59 -11.04 7.47 8.83
N ASN A 60 -11.83 6.99 9.78
CA ASN A 60 -11.69 5.62 10.26
C ASN A 60 -12.09 4.61 9.19
N ALA A 61 -13.14 4.91 8.43
CA ALA A 61 -13.55 4.05 7.33
C ALA A 61 -12.45 3.98 6.27
N ASN A 62 -11.80 5.12 5.97
CA ASN A 62 -10.70 5.15 5.01
C ASN A 62 -9.50 4.34 5.49
N LEU A 63 -9.19 4.43 6.79
CA LEU A 63 -8.10 3.62 7.35
C LEU A 63 -8.40 2.12 7.21
N ARG A 64 -9.64 1.73 7.56
CA ARG A 64 -10.02 0.32 7.47
C ARG A 64 -10.03 -0.18 6.03
N LEU A 65 -10.55 0.64 5.11
CA LEU A 65 -10.61 0.23 3.71
C LEU A 65 -9.21 0.10 3.11
N THR A 66 -8.33 1.07 3.38
CA THR A 66 -6.98 1.01 2.84
C THR A 66 -6.20 -0.15 3.46
N ALA A 67 -6.41 -0.44 4.75
CA ALA A 67 -5.79 -1.61 5.36
C ALA A 67 -6.28 -2.90 4.71
N ALA A 68 -7.58 -3.01 4.45
CA ALA A 68 -8.13 -4.19 3.81
C ALA A 68 -7.60 -4.36 2.39
N ARG A 69 -7.45 -3.25 1.67
CA ARG A 69 -6.94 -3.29 0.30
C ARG A 69 -5.49 -3.76 0.26
N THR A 70 -4.66 -3.29 1.20
CA THR A 70 -3.27 -3.73 1.23
C THR A 70 -3.17 -5.20 1.63
N GLN A 71 -4.07 -5.69 2.48
CA GLN A 71 -4.10 -7.11 2.81
C GLN A 71 -4.48 -7.95 1.58
N SER A 72 -5.38 -7.46 0.75
CA SER A 72 -5.74 -8.15 -0.49
C SER A 72 -4.53 -8.26 -1.42
N VAL A 73 -3.75 -7.17 -1.53
CA VAL A 73 -2.55 -7.17 -2.35
C VAL A 73 -1.52 -8.15 -1.80
N LYS A 74 -1.32 -8.13 -0.48
CA LYS A 74 -0.38 -9.05 0.16
C LYS A 74 -0.77 -10.50 -0.11
N ALA A 75 -2.05 -10.83 0.05
CA ALA A 75 -2.53 -12.18 -0.21
C ALA A 75 -2.28 -12.60 -1.65
N TYR A 76 -2.51 -11.68 -2.59
CA TYR A 76 -2.27 -11.97 -3.99
C TYR A 76 -0.79 -12.27 -4.26
N LEU A 77 0.10 -11.45 -3.69
CA LEU A 77 1.54 -11.66 -3.87
C LEU A 77 2.00 -12.97 -3.23
N GLU A 78 1.43 -13.32 -2.09
CA GLU A 78 1.74 -14.62 -1.47
C GLU A 78 1.36 -15.78 -2.38
N LYS A 79 0.22 -15.66 -3.06
CA LYS A 79 -0.20 -16.69 -4.01
C LYS A 79 0.75 -16.79 -5.20
N LYS A 80 1.47 -15.72 -5.49
CA LYS A 80 2.44 -15.70 -6.60
C LYS A 80 3.84 -16.11 -6.17
N GLY A 81 3.99 -16.59 -4.93
CA GLY A 81 5.25 -17.15 -4.48
C GLY A 81 6.09 -16.26 -3.60
N VAL A 82 5.57 -15.10 -3.20
CA VAL A 82 6.31 -14.21 -2.31
C VAL A 82 6.04 -14.63 -0.87
N ALA A 83 7.11 -14.83 -0.08
CA ALA A 83 6.96 -15.23 1.31
C ALA A 83 6.27 -14.11 2.10
N GLY A 84 5.30 -14.48 2.93
CA GLY A 84 4.53 -13.49 3.67
C GLY A 84 5.36 -12.67 4.63
N ASN A 85 6.46 -13.24 5.17
CA ASN A 85 7.30 -12.50 6.11
C ASN A 85 8.15 -11.42 5.42
N ARG A 86 8.11 -11.35 4.09
CA ARG A 86 8.74 -10.26 3.34
C ARG A 86 7.80 -9.10 3.09
N LEU A 87 6.53 -9.21 3.49
CA LEU A 87 5.49 -8.26 3.13
C LEU A 87 4.83 -7.71 4.39
N ILE A 88 4.69 -6.39 4.45
CA ILE A 88 3.93 -5.70 5.49
C ILE A 88 2.81 -4.92 4.78
N ALA A 89 1.57 -5.10 5.22
CA ALA A 89 0.43 -4.40 4.63
C ALA A 89 -0.08 -3.36 5.61
N ASN A 90 -0.06 -2.08 5.21
CA ASN A 90 -0.49 -0.98 6.07
C ASN A 90 -1.42 -0.04 5.32
N GLY A 91 -2.52 0.34 5.98
CA GLY A 91 -3.42 1.34 5.46
C GLY A 91 -3.17 2.68 6.14
N TYR A 92 -2.97 3.71 5.34
CA TYR A 92 -2.73 5.07 5.84
C TYR A 92 -3.96 5.96 5.76
N GLY A 93 -5.03 5.49 5.08
CA GLY A 93 -6.20 6.32 4.87
C GLY A 93 -5.81 7.59 4.13
N GLU A 94 -6.28 8.73 4.62
CA GLU A 94 -6.02 10.01 3.98
C GLU A 94 -4.85 10.77 4.60
N THR A 95 -4.05 10.12 5.45
CA THR A 95 -3.05 10.83 6.26
C THR A 95 -1.79 11.20 5.49
N LYS A 96 -1.57 10.67 4.30
CA LYS A 96 -0.35 10.95 3.52
C LYS A 96 -0.71 11.34 2.09
N PRO A 97 -1.33 12.52 1.92
CA PRO A 97 -1.72 12.93 0.57
C PRO A 97 -0.50 13.35 -0.25
N VAL A 98 -0.55 13.07 -1.56
CA VAL A 98 0.44 13.59 -2.51
C VAL A 98 -0.06 14.85 -3.19
N CYS A 99 -1.35 15.16 -3.01
CA CYS A 99 -2.00 16.32 -3.62
C CYS A 99 -3.01 16.84 -2.61
N THR A 100 -3.03 18.16 -2.37
CA THR A 100 -3.84 18.72 -1.30
C THR A 100 -5.02 19.57 -1.76
N GLU A 101 -5.29 19.63 -3.06
CA GLU A 101 -6.45 20.35 -3.57
C GLU A 101 -7.70 19.49 -3.50
N SER A 102 -8.86 20.13 -3.43
CA SER A 102 -10.13 19.41 -3.32
C SER A 102 -10.80 19.36 -4.69
N ASN A 103 -10.33 18.44 -5.53
CA ASN A 103 -10.93 18.19 -6.84
C ASN A 103 -10.66 16.75 -7.22
N GLU A 104 -11.36 16.28 -8.27
CA GLU A 104 -11.28 14.87 -8.67
C GLU A 104 -9.87 14.48 -9.11
N GLU A 105 -9.18 15.36 -9.81
CA GLU A 105 -7.83 15.05 -10.26
C GLU A 105 -6.90 14.79 -9.07
N CYS A 106 -7.00 15.60 -8.04
CA CYS A 106 -6.19 15.46 -6.84
C CYS A 106 -6.60 14.23 -6.05
N TRP A 107 -7.91 14.02 -5.91
CA TRP A 107 -8.41 12.85 -5.17
C TRP A 107 -7.94 11.56 -5.83
N GLU A 108 -7.95 11.52 -7.15
CA GLU A 108 -7.53 10.33 -7.88
C GLU A 108 -6.05 10.02 -7.64
N LYS A 109 -5.22 11.07 -7.56
CA LYS A 109 -3.80 10.88 -7.26
C LYS A 109 -3.57 10.35 -5.84
N ASN A 110 -4.43 10.74 -4.90
CA ASN A 110 -4.30 10.30 -3.52
C ASN A 110 -4.77 8.86 -3.31
N ARG A 111 -5.72 8.39 -4.12
CA ARG A 111 -6.20 7.01 -4.05
C ARG A 111 -5.18 6.11 -4.75
N ARG A 112 -4.27 5.54 -3.96
CA ARG A 112 -3.17 4.78 -4.55
C ARG A 112 -2.66 3.69 -3.62
N VAL A 113 -1.93 2.74 -4.21
CA VAL A 113 -1.13 1.75 -3.48
C VAL A 113 0.32 1.99 -3.85
N GLU A 114 1.20 2.02 -2.85
CA GLU A 114 2.63 2.15 -3.07
C GLU A 114 3.36 0.94 -2.49
N PHE A 115 4.48 0.61 -3.10
CA PHE A 115 5.33 -0.51 -2.68
C PHE A 115 6.68 0.07 -2.26
N VAL A 116 6.94 0.08 -0.94
CA VAL A 116 8.11 0.72 -0.37
C VAL A 116 9.06 -0.34 0.18
N ILE A 117 10.30 -0.31 -0.27
CA ILE A 117 11.31 -1.26 0.19
C ILE A 117 11.83 -0.79 1.53
N LEU A 118 11.61 -1.60 2.57
CA LEU A 118 12.06 -1.27 3.90
C LEU A 118 13.41 -1.88 4.22
N LYS A 119 13.71 -3.04 3.67
CA LYS A 119 15.00 -3.72 3.87
C LYS A 119 15.44 -4.34 2.56
N PRO A 120 16.64 -4.04 2.10
CA PRO A 120 17.59 -3.15 2.76
C PRO A 120 17.14 -1.71 2.62
N ALA A 121 17.49 -0.87 3.60
CA ALA A 121 17.18 0.55 3.52
C ALA A 121 17.98 1.16 2.37
N ALA A 122 17.39 2.15 1.70
CA ALA A 122 18.11 2.88 0.67
C ALA A 122 19.30 3.60 1.29
N PRO A 123 20.46 3.66 0.58
CA PRO A 123 21.63 4.33 1.14
C PRO A 123 21.29 5.77 1.56
N GLY A 124 21.65 6.12 2.78
CA GLY A 124 21.41 7.45 3.31
C GLY A 124 19.99 7.69 3.79
N SER A 125 19.13 6.70 3.72
CA SER A 125 17.73 6.84 4.16
C SER A 125 17.56 6.49 5.61
N THR A 126 16.59 7.15 6.26
CA THR A 126 16.14 6.73 7.57
C THR A 126 14.88 5.88 7.39
N PRO A 127 14.64 4.92 8.30
CA PRO A 127 13.40 4.13 8.20
C PRO A 127 12.17 5.04 8.34
N PRO A 128 11.11 4.75 7.61
CA PRO A 128 9.88 5.53 7.74
C PRO A 128 9.25 5.33 9.11
N SER A 129 8.50 6.34 9.56
CA SER A 129 7.76 6.22 10.80
C SER A 129 6.66 5.18 10.66
N PRO A 130 6.28 4.49 11.76
CA PRO A 130 5.16 3.57 11.68
C PRO A 130 3.88 4.29 11.31
N PRO A 131 3.01 3.68 10.50
CA PRO A 131 1.75 4.33 10.12
C PRO A 131 0.77 4.33 11.28
N PRO A 132 -0.20 5.26 11.27
CA PRO A 132 -1.29 5.17 12.21
C PRO A 132 -2.07 3.89 11.91
N GLN A 133 -2.36 3.11 12.94
CA GLN A 133 -3.08 1.85 12.73
C GLN A 133 -4.58 2.09 12.81
N PRO A 134 -5.36 1.36 12.02
CA PRO A 134 -6.81 1.36 12.23
C PRO A 134 -7.06 0.65 13.55
N GLN A 135 -7.57 1.32 14.49
CA GLN A 135 -7.64 0.69 15.77
C GLN A 135 -8.96 0.18 16.10
N ILE A 136 -8.28 -0.16 15.96
CA ILE A 136 -9.02 -0.21 16.26
C ILE A 136 -9.38 0.04 17.45
N LYS A 137 -8.42 0.76 17.39
CA LYS A 137 -8.54 1.04 17.98
C LYS A 137 -8.73 1.19 18.64
N ALA A 138 -8.52 1.42 18.57
CA ALA A 138 -8.75 1.57 18.95
C ALA A 138 -8.80 1.73 19.51
N VAL A 139 -8.71 2.10 19.34
CA VAL A 139 -9.01 2.23 19.71
C VAL A 139 -9.00 2.52 20.29
N LYS A 140 -9.21 2.92 20.46
CA LYS A 140 -9.46 3.16 20.88
C LYS A 140 -9.43 2.99 21.52
N GLY A 141 -9.16 3.20 21.50
CA GLY A 141 -9.62 3.08 21.92
C GLY A 141 -9.24 2.87 22.37
N LYS A 142 -9.24 3.12 22.49
CA LYS A 142 -9.29 2.91 22.83
C LYS A 142 -8.86 2.69 23.29
N LYS A 143 -8.86 2.97 23.41
CA LYS A 143 -8.86 2.84 23.77
C LYS A 143 -8.65 2.60 24.29
N LYS A 144 -8.69 2.84 24.47
CA LYS A 144 -8.84 2.69 24.81
C LYS A 144 -8.69 2.43 25.33
#